data_08b393296c60d40824beeb3903e3cf8d
#
_entry.id   08b393296c60d40824beeb3903e3cf8d
#
_cell.length_a   1.000
_cell.length_b   1.000
_cell.length_c   1.000
_cell.angle_alpha   90.00
_cell.angle_beta   90.00
_cell.angle_gamma   90.00
#
_symmetry.space_group_name_H-M   'P 1'
#
loop_
_entity.id
_entity.type
_entity.pdbx_description
1 polymer ?
#
loop_
_entity_poly.entity_id
_entity_poly.type
_entity_poly.pdbx_seq_one_letter_code
_entity_poly.pdbx_strand_id
1 'polypeptide(L)'
;MRAEVKRTIRNTSIITAGIAVVLSPIPLADELVFFPAYGLMARSIAKHHSIATRSLPWKSIMTTVGGALVARAAVNLSVAALPGFSAAANATSAVFLTTLLGNYVDAICTNPSAPRALSMRDVLNQMKARVTAKREPAT
;
A
#
# COMPACT_ATOMS: atom_id res chain seq x y z
N MET A 1 8.73 -7.11 11.45
CA MET A 1 7.28 -7.20 11.07
C MET A 1 6.67 -8.47 11.65
N ARG A 2 5.57 -8.36 12.38
CA ARG A 2 4.83 -9.48 12.99
C ARG A 2 4.14 -10.34 11.92
N ALA A 3 3.93 -11.62 12.19
CA ALA A 3 3.31 -12.55 11.23
C ALA A 3 1.86 -12.12 10.85
N GLU A 4 1.11 -11.65 11.84
CA GLU A 4 -0.26 -11.15 11.65
C GLU A 4 -0.31 -9.92 10.73
N VAL A 5 0.64 -9.00 10.88
CA VAL A 5 0.74 -7.81 10.02
C VAL A 5 1.02 -8.21 8.58
N LYS A 6 1.95 -9.14 8.36
CA LYS A 6 2.22 -9.69 7.01
C LYS A 6 0.96 -10.32 6.40
N ARG A 7 0.22 -11.07 7.20
CA ARG A 7 -1.04 -11.70 6.76
C ARG A 7 -2.09 -10.66 6.39
N THR A 8 -2.24 -9.61 7.21
CA THR A 8 -3.16 -8.50 6.94
C THR A 8 -2.81 -7.82 5.62
N ILE A 9 -1.55 -7.45 5.42
CA ILE A 9 -1.08 -6.80 4.19
C ILE A 9 -1.34 -7.71 2.98
N ARG A 10 -0.96 -8.99 3.07
CA ARG A 10 -1.17 -9.96 1.98
C ARG A 10 -2.64 -10.11 1.62
N ASN A 11 -3.51 -10.29 2.63
CA ASN A 11 -4.93 -10.46 2.39
C ASN A 11 -5.53 -9.19 1.74
N THR A 12 -5.18 -8.01 2.23
CA THR A 12 -5.62 -6.74 1.62
C THR A 12 -5.09 -6.62 0.18
N SER A 13 -3.83 -7.01 -0.09
CA SER A 13 -3.27 -7.00 -1.45
C SER A 13 -4.03 -7.91 -2.41
N ILE A 14 -4.44 -9.10 -1.97
CA ILE A 14 -5.23 -10.03 -2.80
C ILE A 14 -6.60 -9.43 -3.10
N ILE A 15 -7.26 -8.87 -2.09
CA ILE A 15 -8.58 -8.24 -2.24
C ILE A 15 -8.49 -7.04 -3.18
N THR A 16 -7.54 -6.14 -2.97
CA THR A 16 -7.38 -4.94 -3.83
C THR A 16 -6.98 -5.30 -5.25
N ALA A 17 -6.16 -6.34 -5.46
CA ALA A 17 -5.84 -6.84 -6.78
C ALA A 17 -7.08 -7.40 -7.50
N GLY A 18 -7.90 -8.18 -6.81
CA GLY A 18 -9.16 -8.69 -7.34
C GLY A 18 -10.13 -7.57 -7.74
N ILE A 19 -10.30 -6.57 -6.87
CA ILE A 19 -11.12 -5.39 -7.14
C ILE A 19 -10.56 -4.62 -8.36
N ALA A 20 -9.25 -4.43 -8.43
CA ALA A 20 -8.60 -3.74 -9.54
C ALA A 20 -8.85 -4.42 -10.89
N VAL A 21 -8.87 -5.75 -10.93
CA VAL A 21 -9.21 -6.51 -12.15
C VAL A 21 -10.67 -6.34 -12.53
N VAL A 22 -11.58 -6.50 -11.56
CA VAL A 22 -13.03 -6.44 -11.80
C VAL A 22 -13.47 -5.03 -12.21
N LEU A 23 -12.92 -4.00 -11.59
CA LEU A 23 -13.27 -2.60 -11.86
C LEU A 23 -12.41 -1.96 -12.96
N SER A 24 -11.45 -2.70 -13.53
CA SER A 24 -10.56 -2.21 -14.60
C SER A 24 -11.28 -1.52 -15.77
N PRO A 25 -12.48 -1.94 -16.18
CA PRO A 25 -13.22 -1.27 -17.25
C PRO A 25 -13.74 0.13 -16.89
N ILE A 26 -13.83 0.45 -15.60
CA ILE A 26 -14.40 1.71 -15.11
C ILE A 26 -13.28 2.57 -14.53
N PRO A 27 -12.80 3.60 -15.24
CA PRO A 27 -11.72 4.44 -14.75
C PRO A 27 -12.04 5.05 -13.38
N LEU A 28 -11.09 4.98 -12.45
CA LEU A 28 -11.16 5.55 -11.10
C LEU A 28 -12.18 4.90 -10.13
N ALA A 29 -12.98 3.92 -10.57
CA ALA A 29 -13.96 3.28 -9.68
C ALA A 29 -13.28 2.50 -8.55
N ASP A 30 -12.15 1.88 -8.83
CA ASP A 30 -11.36 1.12 -7.86
C ASP A 30 -10.71 2.03 -6.80
N GLU A 31 -10.39 3.28 -7.12
CA GLU A 31 -9.82 4.24 -6.17
C GLU A 31 -10.79 4.56 -5.03
N LEU A 32 -12.09 4.65 -5.33
CA LEU A 32 -13.12 4.89 -4.32
C LEU A 32 -13.23 3.73 -3.32
N VAL A 33 -13.00 2.50 -3.78
CA VAL A 33 -13.04 1.30 -2.93
C VAL A 33 -11.73 1.13 -2.15
N PHE A 34 -10.60 1.50 -2.73
CA PHE A 34 -9.30 1.36 -2.08
C PHE A 34 -9.13 2.28 -0.89
N PHE A 35 -9.67 3.49 -0.94
CA PHE A 35 -9.55 4.44 0.16
C PHE A 35 -10.05 3.87 1.51
N PRO A 36 -11.29 3.37 1.62
CA PRO A 36 -11.75 2.73 2.85
C PRO A 36 -11.01 1.42 3.17
N ALA A 37 -10.63 0.62 2.14
CA ALA A 37 -9.89 -0.61 2.34
C ALA A 37 -8.53 -0.36 3.03
N TYR A 38 -7.81 0.67 2.63
CA TYR A 38 -6.55 1.07 3.26
C TYR A 38 -6.75 1.61 4.68
N GLY A 39 -7.86 2.31 4.95
CA GLY A 39 -8.24 2.72 6.30
C GLY A 39 -8.47 1.52 7.23
N LEU A 40 -9.16 0.49 6.75
CA LEU A 40 -9.39 -0.76 7.48
C LEU A 40 -8.08 -1.53 7.72
N MET A 41 -7.21 -1.61 6.70
CA MET A 41 -5.89 -2.20 6.83
C MET A 41 -5.06 -1.50 7.90
N ALA A 42 -5.02 -0.17 7.89
CA ALA A 42 -4.29 0.62 8.88
C ALA A 42 -4.80 0.37 10.32
N ARG A 43 -6.13 0.30 10.51
CA ARG A 43 -6.74 -0.06 11.80
C ARG A 43 -6.35 -1.46 12.25
N SER A 44 -6.37 -2.43 11.35
CA SER A 44 -6.00 -3.82 11.65
C SER A 44 -4.53 -3.92 12.07
N ILE A 45 -3.64 -3.23 11.38
CA ILE A 45 -2.21 -3.19 11.71
C ILE A 45 -2.00 -2.55 13.09
N ALA A 46 -2.65 -1.41 13.38
CA ALA A 46 -2.57 -0.76 14.68
C ALA A 46 -3.04 -1.68 15.83
N LYS A 47 -4.12 -2.43 15.61
CA LYS A 47 -4.62 -3.42 16.56
C LYS A 47 -3.59 -4.51 16.85
N HIS A 48 -2.89 -5.01 15.85
CA HIS A 48 -1.81 -6.00 16.03
C HIS A 48 -0.61 -5.45 16.82
N HIS A 49 -0.41 -4.13 16.81
CA HIS A 49 0.59 -3.44 17.63
C HIS A 49 0.06 -3.00 19.00
N SER A 50 -1.19 -3.31 19.35
CA SER A 50 -1.85 -2.87 20.59
C SER A 50 -1.93 -1.33 20.71
N ILE A 51 -1.97 -0.65 19.56
CA ILE A 51 -2.09 0.81 19.48
C ILE A 51 -3.55 1.19 19.29
N ALA A 52 -4.01 2.14 20.11
CA ALA A 52 -5.37 2.66 19.95
C ALA A 52 -5.52 3.34 18.58
N THR A 53 -6.56 2.98 17.83
CA THR A 53 -6.81 3.53 16.50
C THR A 53 -6.84 5.06 16.46
N ARG A 54 -7.27 5.67 17.58
CA ARG A 54 -7.35 7.14 17.72
C ARG A 54 -5.97 7.81 17.81
N SER A 55 -4.94 7.09 18.24
CA SER A 55 -3.56 7.62 18.35
C SER A 55 -2.77 7.55 17.05
N LEU A 56 -3.32 6.91 16.01
CA LEU A 56 -2.71 6.92 14.69
C LEU A 56 -2.68 8.33 14.11
N PRO A 57 -1.58 8.71 13.42
CA PRO A 57 -1.50 9.99 12.72
C PRO A 57 -2.32 9.95 11.42
N TRP A 58 -3.64 9.91 11.56
CA TRP A 58 -4.59 9.75 10.45
C TRP A 58 -4.38 10.75 9.32
N LYS A 59 -4.07 12.01 9.66
CA LYS A 59 -3.79 13.04 8.65
C LYS A 59 -2.63 12.62 7.75
N SER A 60 -1.53 12.15 8.33
CA SER A 60 -0.36 11.70 7.56
C SER A 60 -0.66 10.45 6.74
N ILE A 61 -1.35 9.47 7.34
CA ILE A 61 -1.74 8.23 6.65
C ILE A 61 -2.65 8.55 5.47
N MET A 62 -3.70 9.35 5.65
CA MET A 62 -4.64 9.69 4.60
C MET A 62 -4.02 10.56 3.50
N THR A 63 -3.12 11.48 3.83
CA THR A 63 -2.37 12.25 2.83
C THR A 63 -1.49 11.32 1.99
N THR A 64 -0.81 10.36 2.61
CA THR A 64 0.02 9.38 1.90
C THR A 64 -0.83 8.47 1.01
N VAL A 65 -1.96 7.97 1.53
CA VAL A 65 -2.93 7.17 0.75
C VAL A 65 -3.45 7.97 -0.44
N GLY A 66 -3.92 9.19 -0.22
CA GLY A 66 -4.45 10.05 -1.28
C GLY A 66 -3.42 10.35 -2.36
N GLY A 67 -2.20 10.72 -1.98
CA GLY A 67 -1.11 10.96 -2.93
C GLY A 67 -0.75 9.71 -3.75
N ALA A 68 -0.74 8.55 -3.11
CA ALA A 68 -0.46 7.28 -3.76
C ALA A 68 -1.59 6.88 -4.74
N LEU A 69 -2.86 7.11 -4.38
CA LEU A 69 -4.00 6.85 -5.27
C LEU A 69 -3.99 7.79 -6.48
N VAL A 70 -3.68 9.07 -6.29
CA VAL A 70 -3.53 10.03 -7.41
C VAL A 70 -2.41 9.61 -8.36
N ALA A 71 -1.25 9.22 -7.82
CA ALA A 71 -0.14 8.72 -8.66
C ALA A 71 -0.53 7.46 -9.42
N ARG A 72 -1.26 6.53 -8.79
CA ARG A 72 -1.78 5.32 -9.44
C ARG A 72 -2.80 5.65 -10.53
N ALA A 73 -3.72 6.56 -10.26
CA ALA A 73 -4.71 7.00 -11.24
C ALA A 73 -4.04 7.59 -12.49
N ALA A 74 -2.98 8.41 -12.31
CA ALA A 74 -2.22 8.96 -13.42
C ALA A 74 -1.56 7.87 -14.27
N VAL A 75 -0.98 6.84 -13.63
CA VAL A 75 -0.40 5.68 -14.34
C VAL A 75 -1.49 4.91 -15.08
N ASN A 76 -2.63 4.61 -14.41
CA ASN A 76 -3.72 3.87 -15.02
C ASN A 76 -4.29 4.58 -16.25
N LEU A 77 -4.47 5.90 -16.19
CA LEU A 77 -4.92 6.69 -17.34
C LEU A 77 -3.92 6.65 -18.50
N SER A 78 -2.61 6.65 -18.19
CA SER A 78 -1.56 6.55 -19.23
C SER A 78 -1.55 5.19 -19.91
N VAL A 79 -1.86 4.11 -19.20
CA VAL A 79 -1.86 2.72 -19.70
C VAL A 79 -3.21 2.32 -20.31
N ALA A 80 -4.30 3.05 -19.99
CA ALA A 80 -5.64 2.76 -20.49
C ALA A 80 -5.72 2.78 -22.03
N ALA A 81 -4.81 3.50 -22.69
CA ALA A 81 -4.71 3.53 -24.16
C ALA A 81 -4.12 2.23 -24.77
N LEU A 82 -3.60 1.29 -23.96
CA LEU A 82 -2.97 0.04 -24.40
C LEU A 82 -3.90 -1.15 -24.10
N PRO A 83 -4.68 -1.64 -25.06
CA PRO A 83 -5.58 -2.76 -24.84
C PRO A 83 -4.80 -4.04 -24.44
N GLY A 84 -5.31 -4.75 -23.42
CA GLY A 84 -4.73 -6.00 -22.92
C GLY A 84 -3.73 -5.85 -21.76
N PHE A 85 -3.12 -4.68 -21.57
CA PHE A 85 -2.19 -4.44 -20.45
C PHE A 85 -2.83 -3.81 -19.21
N SER A 86 -4.00 -3.21 -19.35
CA SER A 86 -4.64 -2.43 -18.31
C SER A 86 -4.97 -3.22 -17.04
N ALA A 87 -5.55 -4.41 -17.16
CA ALA A 87 -5.96 -5.22 -16.01
C ALA A 87 -4.75 -5.74 -15.21
N ALA A 88 -3.71 -6.24 -15.90
CA ALA A 88 -2.50 -6.73 -15.25
C ALA A 88 -1.71 -5.59 -14.58
N ALA A 89 -1.56 -4.46 -15.24
CA ALA A 89 -0.93 -3.27 -14.69
C ALA A 89 -1.69 -2.73 -13.48
N ASN A 90 -3.02 -2.73 -13.55
CA ASN A 90 -3.91 -2.29 -12.49
C ASN A 90 -3.81 -3.18 -11.25
N ALA A 91 -3.84 -4.51 -11.41
CA ALA A 91 -3.65 -5.46 -10.33
C ALA A 91 -2.26 -5.35 -9.70
N THR A 92 -1.21 -5.26 -10.52
CA THR A 92 0.17 -5.15 -10.04
C THR A 92 0.39 -3.85 -9.26
N SER A 93 -0.12 -2.73 -9.75
CA SER A 93 -0.04 -1.45 -9.04
C SER A 93 -0.81 -1.47 -7.73
N ALA A 94 -1.98 -2.15 -7.66
CA ALA A 94 -2.75 -2.32 -6.44
C ALA A 94 -1.99 -3.13 -5.38
N VAL A 95 -1.37 -4.26 -5.75
CA VAL A 95 -0.54 -5.07 -4.84
C VAL A 95 0.65 -4.27 -4.33
N PHE A 96 1.36 -3.60 -5.24
CA PHE A 96 2.51 -2.77 -4.88
C PHE A 96 2.12 -1.67 -3.90
N LEU A 97 1.07 -0.93 -4.19
CA LEU A 97 0.60 0.16 -3.34
C LEU A 97 0.13 -0.32 -1.97
N THR A 98 -0.65 -1.41 -1.94
CA THR A 98 -1.11 -2.01 -0.68
C THR A 98 0.06 -2.44 0.18
N THR A 99 1.08 -3.07 -0.41
CA THR A 99 2.28 -3.49 0.30
C THR A 99 3.07 -2.31 0.83
N LEU A 100 3.23 -1.27 0.03
CA LEU A 100 3.91 -0.03 0.41
C LEU A 100 3.22 0.65 1.60
N LEU A 101 1.90 0.86 1.50
CA LEU A 101 1.10 1.50 2.54
C LEU A 101 1.06 0.65 3.82
N GLY A 102 0.93 -0.67 3.69
CA GLY A 102 0.96 -1.57 4.84
C GLY A 102 2.29 -1.51 5.59
N ASN A 103 3.42 -1.51 4.87
CA ASN A 103 4.74 -1.35 5.46
C ASN A 103 4.94 0.03 6.11
N TYR A 104 4.39 1.07 5.50
CA TYR A 104 4.42 2.43 6.06
C TYR A 104 3.67 2.51 7.39
N VAL A 105 2.46 1.95 7.45
CA VAL A 105 1.67 1.91 8.70
C VAL A 105 2.34 1.04 9.76
N ASP A 106 2.92 -0.12 9.38
CA ASP A 106 3.69 -0.97 10.30
C ASP A 106 4.88 -0.23 10.90
N ALA A 107 5.61 0.54 10.08
CA ALA A 107 6.75 1.35 10.53
C ALA A 107 6.33 2.43 11.54
N ILE A 108 5.22 3.13 11.29
CA ILE A 108 4.65 4.12 12.23
C ILE A 108 4.25 3.46 13.55
N CYS A 109 3.62 2.28 13.47
CA CYS A 109 3.19 1.55 14.65
C CYS A 109 4.37 0.96 15.45
N THR A 110 5.47 0.62 14.79
CA THR A 110 6.66 0.07 15.45
C THR A 110 7.49 1.14 16.15
N ASN A 111 7.52 2.35 15.59
CA ASN A 111 8.28 3.46 16.15
C ASN A 111 7.44 4.77 16.15
N PRO A 112 6.58 4.95 17.14
CA PRO A 112 5.71 6.14 17.24
C PRO A 112 6.50 7.45 17.45
N SER A 113 7.74 7.35 17.89
CA SER A 113 8.65 8.49 18.09
C SER A 113 9.50 8.84 16.86
N ALA A 114 9.46 7.99 15.81
CA ALA A 114 10.11 8.33 14.55
C ALA A 114 9.48 9.61 14.00
N PRO A 115 10.31 10.55 13.46
CA PRO A 115 9.76 11.76 12.89
C PRO A 115 8.69 11.38 11.88
N ARG A 116 7.52 12.01 11.99
CA ARG A 116 6.28 11.78 11.22
C ARG A 116 6.40 11.89 9.70
N ALA A 117 7.63 11.99 9.21
CA ALA A 117 8.02 12.12 7.82
C ALA A 117 8.91 10.96 7.37
N LEU A 118 8.45 9.71 7.55
CA LEU A 118 8.88 8.69 6.59
C LEU A 118 8.27 9.10 5.25
N SER A 119 9.07 9.78 4.43
CA SER A 119 8.62 10.15 3.11
C SER A 119 8.39 8.85 2.33
N MET A 120 7.47 8.87 1.37
CA MET A 120 7.26 7.74 0.43
C MET A 120 8.61 7.30 -0.17
N ARG A 121 9.56 8.23 -0.32
CA ARG A 121 10.91 8.02 -0.81
C ARG A 121 11.75 7.13 0.12
N ASP A 122 11.62 7.31 1.43
CA ASP A 122 12.35 6.49 2.42
C ASP A 122 11.83 5.07 2.47
N VAL A 123 10.50 4.90 2.34
CA VAL A 123 9.87 3.58 2.26
C VAL A 123 10.29 2.86 0.98
N LEU A 124 10.31 3.55 -0.16
CA LEU A 124 10.80 3.01 -1.43
C LEU A 124 12.28 2.61 -1.35
N ASN A 125 13.12 3.42 -0.74
CA ASN A 125 14.54 3.12 -0.55
C ASN A 125 14.73 1.90 0.35
N GLN A 126 13.98 1.78 1.44
CA GLN A 126 14.01 0.59 2.30
C GLN A 126 13.54 -0.67 1.58
N MET A 127 12.51 -0.57 0.73
CA MET A 127 12.05 -1.69 -0.08
C MET A 127 13.11 -2.11 -1.11
N LYS A 128 13.75 -1.17 -1.80
CA LYS A 128 14.86 -1.45 -2.72
C LYS A 128 15.99 -2.16 -2.00
N ALA A 129 16.44 -1.67 -0.84
CA ALA A 129 17.49 -2.28 -0.04
C ALA A 129 17.16 -3.74 0.34
N ARG A 130 15.91 -4.03 0.73
CA ARG A 130 15.46 -5.39 1.06
C ARG A 130 15.45 -6.33 -0.15
N VAL A 131 15.08 -5.83 -1.33
CA VAL A 131 15.09 -6.62 -2.59
C VAL A 131 16.53 -6.93 -2.99
N THR A 132 17.44 -5.98 -2.85
CA THR A 132 18.87 -6.15 -3.17
C THR A 132 19.51 -7.14 -2.23
N ALA A 133 19.29 -7.01 -0.92
CA ALA A 133 19.83 -7.93 0.09
C ALA A 133 19.33 -9.40 -0.08
N LYS A 134 18.17 -9.59 -0.69
CA LYS A 134 17.65 -10.94 -0.97
C LYS A 134 18.26 -11.57 -2.24
N ARG A 135 18.94 -10.77 -3.07
CA ARG A 135 19.59 -11.24 -4.32
C ARG A 135 21.04 -11.62 -4.16
N GLU A 136 21.67 -11.25 -3.04
CA GLU A 136 23.03 -11.74 -2.74
C GLU A 136 22.93 -13.20 -2.30
N PRO A 137 23.44 -14.17 -3.08
CA PRO A 137 23.54 -15.55 -2.63
C PRO A 137 24.51 -15.60 -1.45
N ALA A 138 24.12 -16.30 -0.38
CA ALA A 138 25.03 -16.65 0.68
C ALA A 138 26.19 -17.45 0.06
N THR A 139 27.36 -16.81 -0.03
CA THR A 139 28.64 -17.45 -0.35
C THR A 139 29.11 -18.25 0.82
#